data_7c95688203a05c615ffae67421ebfc1d
#
_entry.id   7c95688203a05c615ffae67421ebfc1d
#
_cell.length_a   1.000
_cell.length_b   1.000
_cell.length_c   1.000
_cell.angle_alpha   90.00
_cell.angle_beta   90.00
_cell.angle_gamma   90.00
#
_symmetry.space_group_name_H-M   'P 1'
#
loop_
_entity.id
_entity.type
_entity.pdbx_description
1 polymer ?
#
loop_
_entity_poly.entity_id
_entity_poly.type
_entity_poly.pdbx_seq_one_letter_code
_entity_poly.pdbx_strand_id
1 'polypeptide(L)'
;MYDVQDVAEYVITYSEVKDYGISNLKLQKILYLIQAYSLIHTKKPCFSEDIEAWDFGPVIPEVYRKYKQFGSTDIQIRFRRLEEVQKGFEKEDRKRVEEVVDRFADFSAADLTILTQNQAPWNEAFGRKEKAVSYTHLTL
;
A
#
# COMPACT_ATOMS: atom_id res chain seq x y z
N MET A 1 -0.41 12.68 8.45
CA MET A 1 -0.83 12.05 7.20
C MET A 1 0.18 12.37 6.11
N TYR A 2 0.48 11.42 5.27
CA TYR A 2 1.53 11.55 4.29
C TYR A 2 0.95 11.59 2.88
N ASP A 3 1.73 12.09 1.92
CA ASP A 3 1.39 11.97 0.51
C ASP A 3 1.59 10.50 0.13
N VAL A 4 0.64 9.90 -0.58
CA VAL A 4 0.75 8.48 -0.93
C VAL A 4 1.96 8.20 -1.82
N GLN A 5 2.41 9.17 -2.60
CA GLN A 5 3.61 8.99 -3.42
C GLN A 5 4.85 8.82 -2.55
N ASP A 6 4.89 9.50 -1.40
CA ASP A 6 6.00 9.34 -0.45
C ASP A 6 5.95 7.97 0.22
N VAL A 7 4.75 7.49 0.54
CA VAL A 7 4.59 6.16 1.12
C VAL A 7 5.00 5.11 0.09
N ALA A 8 4.61 5.29 -1.17
CA ALA A 8 5.00 4.37 -2.24
C ALA A 8 6.52 4.35 -2.42
N GLU A 9 7.16 5.50 -2.43
CA GLU A 9 8.61 5.58 -2.52
C GLU A 9 9.28 4.81 -1.38
N TYR A 10 8.74 4.95 -0.18
CA TYR A 10 9.27 4.25 0.99
C TYR A 10 9.15 2.74 0.81
N VAL A 11 7.98 2.27 0.41
CA VAL A 11 7.74 0.84 0.19
C VAL A 11 8.71 0.27 -0.85
N ILE A 12 8.87 0.97 -1.96
CA ILE A 12 9.75 0.52 -3.04
C ILE A 12 11.21 0.51 -2.57
N THR A 13 11.64 1.57 -1.93
CA THR A 13 13.03 1.71 -1.47
C THR A 13 13.36 0.66 -0.42
N TYR A 14 12.47 0.46 0.54
CA TYR A 14 12.67 -0.53 1.58
C TYR A 14 12.69 -1.95 0.99
N SER A 15 11.79 -2.23 0.06
CA SER A 15 11.74 -3.53 -0.60
C SER A 15 13.03 -3.81 -1.37
N GLU A 16 13.59 -2.79 -2.02
CA GLU A 16 14.83 -2.93 -2.75
C GLU A 16 15.99 -3.22 -1.83
N VAL A 17 16.09 -2.50 -0.70
CA VAL A 17 17.14 -2.73 0.29
C VAL A 17 17.08 -4.14 0.85
N LYS A 18 15.86 -4.65 1.04
CA LYS A 18 15.65 -5.99 1.56
C LYS A 18 15.70 -7.07 0.48
N ASP A 19 15.88 -6.68 -0.76
CA ASP A 19 15.91 -7.59 -1.90
C ASP A 19 14.61 -8.39 -2.06
N TYR A 20 13.49 -7.73 -1.78
CA TYR A 20 12.20 -8.38 -1.90
C TYR A 20 11.64 -8.36 -3.31
N GLY A 21 11.84 -7.38 -4.08
CA GLY A 21 11.16 -7.19 -5.35
C GLY A 21 9.69 -6.80 -5.15
N ILE A 22 9.21 -5.84 -5.92
CA ILE A 22 7.82 -5.44 -5.83
C ILE A 22 7.34 -4.94 -7.19
N SER A 23 6.28 -5.56 -7.70
CA SER A 23 5.63 -5.10 -8.93
C SER A 23 4.65 -3.98 -8.61
N ASN A 24 4.21 -3.27 -9.65
CA ASN A 24 3.20 -2.22 -9.46
C ASN A 24 1.93 -2.77 -8.82
N LEU A 25 1.47 -3.92 -9.28
CA LEU A 25 0.25 -4.50 -8.74
C LEU A 25 0.41 -4.86 -7.26
N LYS A 26 1.53 -5.46 -6.89
CA LYS A 26 1.80 -5.77 -5.50
C LYS A 26 1.90 -4.50 -4.65
N LEU A 27 2.53 -3.47 -5.19
CA LEU A 27 2.64 -2.17 -4.50
C LEU A 27 1.26 -1.64 -4.12
N GLN A 28 0.28 -1.73 -5.02
CA GLN A 28 -1.07 -1.26 -4.73
C GLN A 28 -1.66 -1.98 -3.52
N LYS A 29 -1.46 -3.29 -3.43
CA LYS A 29 -1.99 -4.09 -2.32
C LYS A 29 -1.27 -3.80 -1.02
N ILE A 30 0.03 -3.60 -1.09
CA ILE A 30 0.82 -3.24 0.11
C ILE A 30 0.37 -1.88 0.63
N LEU A 31 0.17 -0.91 -0.24
CA LEU A 31 -0.31 0.41 0.18
C LEU A 31 -1.69 0.32 0.83
N TYR A 32 -2.58 -0.48 0.26
CA TYR A 32 -3.88 -0.72 0.85
C TYR A 32 -3.76 -1.30 2.26
N LEU A 33 -2.88 -2.28 2.44
CA LEU A 33 -2.68 -2.90 3.74
C LEU A 33 -2.07 -1.92 4.76
N ILE A 34 -1.15 -1.09 4.32
CA ILE A 34 -0.59 -0.05 5.19
C ILE A 34 -1.70 0.89 5.67
N GLN A 35 -2.58 1.29 4.76
CA GLN A 35 -3.71 2.15 5.11
C GLN A 35 -4.64 1.47 6.11
N ALA A 36 -4.99 0.22 5.84
CA ALA A 36 -5.87 -0.55 6.71
C ALA A 36 -5.25 -0.73 8.10
N TYR A 37 -3.98 -1.07 8.16
CA TYR A 37 -3.29 -1.26 9.42
C TYR A 37 -3.18 0.05 10.20
N SER A 38 -2.94 1.16 9.50
CA SER A 38 -2.90 2.46 10.14
C SER A 38 -4.24 2.79 10.80
N LEU A 39 -5.33 2.56 10.08
CA LEU A 39 -6.67 2.83 10.61
C LEU A 39 -7.01 1.94 11.79
N ILE A 40 -6.65 0.66 11.71
CA ILE A 40 -6.93 -0.27 12.80
C ILE A 40 -6.13 0.09 14.05
N HIS A 41 -4.87 0.40 13.90
CA HIS A 41 -3.99 0.61 15.06
C HIS A 41 -4.03 2.02 15.63
N THR A 42 -4.25 3.03 14.78
CA THR A 42 -4.18 4.42 15.24
C THR A 42 -5.47 5.19 15.06
N LYS A 43 -6.45 4.62 14.38
CA LYS A 43 -7.70 5.29 14.01
C LYS A 43 -7.48 6.46 13.06
N LYS A 44 -6.30 6.54 12.46
CA LYS A 44 -5.96 7.62 11.53
C LYS A 44 -5.42 7.03 10.23
N PRO A 45 -5.74 7.64 9.09
CA PRO A 45 -5.20 7.18 7.82
C PRO A 45 -3.72 7.52 7.68
N CYS A 46 -3.01 6.69 6.95
CA CYS A 46 -1.63 6.97 6.61
C CYS A 46 -1.54 8.03 5.52
N PHE A 47 -2.48 7.98 4.58
CA PHE A 47 -2.55 8.96 3.47
C PHE A 47 -4.01 9.25 3.18
N SER A 48 -4.26 10.35 2.46
CA SER A 48 -5.63 10.80 2.18
C SER A 48 -6.15 10.44 0.79
N GLU A 49 -5.29 10.00 -0.10
CA GLU A 49 -5.68 9.68 -1.46
C GLU A 49 -6.64 8.50 -1.48
N ASP A 50 -7.57 8.51 -2.45
CA ASP A 50 -8.60 7.50 -2.54
C ASP A 50 -8.07 6.18 -3.03
N ILE A 51 -8.68 5.11 -2.54
CA ILE A 51 -8.41 3.75 -3.00
C ILE A 51 -9.64 3.28 -3.75
N GLU A 52 -9.45 2.80 -4.98
CA GLU A 52 -10.55 2.30 -5.81
C GLU A 52 -10.49 0.78 -5.87
N ALA A 53 -11.64 0.17 -6.04
CA ALA A 53 -11.72 -1.27 -6.23
C ALA A 53 -11.77 -1.57 -7.73
N TRP A 54 -10.72 -2.18 -8.22
CA TRP A 54 -10.62 -2.60 -9.61
C TRP A 54 -10.78 -4.12 -9.67
N ASP A 55 -10.84 -4.68 -10.87
CA ASP A 55 -11.03 -6.11 -11.04
C ASP A 55 -9.99 -6.94 -10.31
N PHE A 56 -8.78 -6.42 -10.20
CA PHE A 56 -7.70 -7.11 -9.52
C PHE A 56 -7.43 -6.55 -8.12
N GLY A 57 -8.47 -6.05 -7.47
CA GLY A 57 -8.38 -5.60 -6.08
C GLY A 57 -8.19 -4.11 -5.92
N PRO A 58 -7.84 -3.67 -4.72
CA PRO A 58 -7.70 -2.24 -4.44
C PRO A 58 -6.51 -1.62 -5.15
N VAL A 59 -6.70 -0.40 -5.64
CA VAL A 59 -5.71 0.36 -6.39
C VAL A 59 -5.76 1.82 -6.01
N ILE A 60 -4.61 2.44 -5.88
CA ILE A 60 -4.48 3.88 -5.74
C ILE A 60 -4.11 4.41 -7.12
N PRO A 61 -5.06 5.02 -7.87
CA PRO A 61 -4.85 5.33 -9.28
C PRO A 61 -3.62 6.17 -9.58
N GLU A 62 -3.33 7.19 -8.78
CA GLU A 62 -2.19 8.05 -9.05
C GLU A 62 -0.86 7.33 -8.89
N VAL A 63 -0.79 6.36 -8.00
CA VAL A 63 0.41 5.55 -7.83
C VAL A 63 0.50 4.52 -8.96
N TYR A 64 -0.63 3.91 -9.30
CA TYR A 64 -0.65 2.92 -10.37
C TYR A 64 -0.15 3.51 -11.68
N ARG A 65 -0.62 4.71 -12.01
CA ARG A 65 -0.21 5.38 -13.24
C ARG A 65 1.27 5.73 -13.26
N LYS A 66 1.81 6.10 -12.12
CA LYS A 66 3.21 6.48 -12.01
C LYS A 66 4.15 5.30 -12.34
N TYR A 67 3.77 4.10 -11.94
CA TYR A 67 4.62 2.92 -12.11
C TYR A 67 4.13 1.96 -13.19
N LYS A 68 3.17 2.39 -13.99
CA LYS A 68 2.56 1.56 -15.02
C LYS A 68 3.57 1.05 -16.05
N GLN A 69 4.59 1.82 -16.32
CA GLN A 69 5.60 1.49 -17.33
C GLN A 69 6.35 0.19 -17.02
N PHE A 70 6.35 -0.23 -15.77
CA PHE A 70 7.06 -1.47 -15.41
C PHE A 70 6.26 -2.73 -15.67
N GLY A 71 4.97 -2.59 -16.00
CA GLY A 71 4.12 -3.74 -16.28
C GLY A 71 4.07 -4.68 -15.09
N SER A 72 4.31 -5.96 -15.34
CA SER A 72 4.29 -6.98 -14.30
C SER A 72 5.67 -7.24 -13.69
N THR A 73 6.69 -6.53 -14.14
CA THR A 73 8.04 -6.72 -13.60
C THR A 73 8.23 -5.88 -12.34
N ASP A 74 9.28 -6.18 -11.61
CA ASP A 74 9.60 -5.42 -10.41
C ASP A 74 9.98 -4.00 -10.77
N ILE A 75 9.58 -3.08 -9.91
CA ILE A 75 9.89 -1.67 -10.08
C ILE A 75 11.37 -1.46 -9.79
N GLN A 76 12.08 -0.91 -10.75
CA GLN A 76 13.51 -0.66 -10.63
C GLN A 76 13.78 0.82 -10.90
N ILE A 77 13.53 1.61 -9.90
CA ILE A 77 13.81 3.05 -9.93
C ILE A 77 14.73 3.35 -8.77
N ARG A 78 15.75 4.16 -9.04
CA ARG A 78 16.63 4.57 -7.98
C ARG A 78 16.11 5.88 -7.40
N PHE A 79 15.63 5.79 -6.18
CA PHE A 79 15.18 6.94 -5.42
C PHE A 79 16.30 7.44 -4.51
N ARG A 80 15.93 8.25 -3.56
CA ARG A 80 16.82 8.66 -2.48
C ARG A 80 17.22 7.44 -1.66
N ARG A 81 18.26 7.60 -0.86
CA ARG A 81 18.67 6.54 0.06
C ARG A 81 17.58 6.29 1.09
N LEU A 82 17.53 5.06 1.59
CA LEU A 82 16.49 4.67 2.55
C LEU A 82 16.48 5.61 3.77
N GLU A 83 17.64 5.97 4.28
CA GLU A 83 17.72 6.84 5.46
C GLU A 83 17.07 8.20 5.21
N GLU A 84 17.20 8.71 4.00
CA GLU A 84 16.59 9.99 3.65
C GLU A 84 15.08 9.88 3.52
N VAL A 85 14.61 8.79 2.94
CA VAL A 85 13.17 8.54 2.81
C VAL A 85 12.55 8.39 4.19
N GLN A 86 13.21 7.65 5.09
CA GLN A 86 12.73 7.42 6.44
C GLN A 86 12.56 8.71 7.25
N LYS A 87 13.40 9.72 6.98
CA LYS A 87 13.32 10.98 7.71
C LYS A 87 11.99 11.69 7.56
N GLY A 88 11.28 11.43 6.48
CA GLY A 88 9.98 12.04 6.25
C GLY A 88 8.85 11.41 7.04
N PHE A 89 9.12 10.35 7.81
CA PHE A 89 8.10 9.60 8.53
C PHE A 89 8.42 9.54 10.02
N GLU A 90 7.38 9.60 10.83
CA GLU A 90 7.53 9.43 12.27
C GLU A 90 7.87 8.00 12.60
N LYS A 91 8.52 7.79 13.72
CA LYS A 91 9.06 6.49 14.11
C LYS A 91 8.01 5.37 14.12
N GLU A 92 6.85 5.64 14.69
CA GLU A 92 5.81 4.60 14.77
C GLU A 92 5.24 4.27 13.39
N ASP A 93 5.14 5.27 12.53
CA ASP A 93 4.66 5.05 11.16
C ASP A 93 5.68 4.27 10.34
N ARG A 94 6.96 4.54 10.55
CA ARG A 94 8.02 3.76 9.91
C ARG A 94 7.94 2.29 10.27
N LYS A 95 7.76 2.02 11.56
CA LYS A 95 7.65 0.64 12.03
C LYS A 95 6.49 -0.07 11.37
N ARG A 96 5.36 0.61 11.23
CA ARG A 96 4.18 0.01 10.63
C ARG A 96 4.37 -0.28 9.15
N VAL A 97 4.94 0.68 8.41
CA VAL A 97 5.22 0.48 6.99
C VAL A 97 6.14 -0.70 6.79
N GLU A 98 7.24 -0.74 7.53
CA GLU A 98 8.24 -1.81 7.39
C GLU A 98 7.68 -3.16 7.81
N GLU A 99 6.87 -3.18 8.86
CA GLU A 99 6.24 -4.40 9.34
C GLU A 99 5.30 -4.98 8.29
N VAL A 100 4.50 -4.14 7.64
CA VAL A 100 3.59 -4.61 6.58
C VAL A 100 4.38 -5.15 5.40
N VAL A 101 5.40 -4.43 4.97
CA VAL A 101 6.21 -4.88 3.84
C VAL A 101 6.88 -6.22 4.15
N ASP A 102 7.48 -6.34 5.33
CA ASP A 102 8.14 -7.59 5.74
C ASP A 102 7.15 -8.73 5.84
N ARG A 103 5.98 -8.47 6.40
CA ARG A 103 4.97 -9.51 6.65
C ARG A 103 4.47 -10.13 5.34
N PHE A 104 4.33 -9.33 4.31
CA PHE A 104 3.78 -9.80 3.04
C PHE A 104 4.85 -9.94 1.95
N ALA A 105 6.12 -9.98 2.34
CA ALA A 105 7.22 -10.05 1.39
C ALA A 105 7.13 -11.28 0.46
N ASP A 106 6.72 -12.42 1.01
CA ASP A 106 6.64 -13.67 0.25
C ASP A 106 5.33 -13.87 -0.49
N PHE A 107 4.38 -12.94 -0.35
CA PHE A 107 3.10 -13.04 -1.02
C PHE A 107 3.21 -12.49 -2.44
N SER A 108 2.63 -13.19 -3.40
CA SER A 108 2.56 -12.65 -4.77
C SER A 108 1.47 -11.59 -4.85
N ALA A 109 1.48 -10.82 -5.94
CA ALA A 109 0.39 -9.87 -6.20
C ALA A 109 -0.95 -10.59 -6.26
N ALA A 110 -0.99 -11.77 -6.87
CA ALA A 110 -2.22 -12.56 -6.96
C ALA A 110 -2.71 -13.00 -5.58
N ASP A 111 -1.80 -13.46 -4.73
CA ASP A 111 -2.15 -13.83 -3.35
C ASP A 111 -2.75 -12.66 -2.60
N LEU A 112 -2.16 -11.49 -2.75
CA LEU A 112 -2.64 -10.29 -2.06
C LEU A 112 -3.96 -9.80 -2.64
N THR A 113 -4.19 -10.00 -3.94
CA THR A 113 -5.47 -9.67 -4.53
C THR A 113 -6.58 -10.49 -3.87
N ILE A 114 -6.37 -11.80 -3.72
CA ILE A 114 -7.33 -12.67 -3.06
C ILE A 114 -7.53 -12.24 -1.61
N LEU A 115 -6.44 -11.99 -0.91
CA LEU A 115 -6.50 -11.58 0.49
C LEU A 115 -7.29 -10.29 0.66
N THR A 116 -7.00 -9.28 -0.15
CA THR A 116 -7.62 -7.97 0.01
C THR A 116 -9.06 -7.92 -0.47
N GLN A 117 -9.45 -8.76 -1.41
CA GLN A 117 -10.83 -8.82 -1.88
C GLN A 117 -11.74 -9.55 -0.91
N ASN A 118 -11.21 -10.55 -0.23
CA ASN A 118 -12.04 -11.43 0.59
C ASN A 118 -11.91 -11.18 2.08
N GLN A 119 -11.04 -10.31 2.49
CA GLN A 119 -10.73 -10.16 3.89
C GLN A 119 -11.11 -8.86 4.45
N ALA A 120 -11.10 -8.94 5.66
CA ALA A 120 -11.63 -8.03 6.48
C ALA A 120 -10.84 -6.87 6.97
N PRO A 121 -9.56 -6.68 6.77
CA PRO A 121 -8.93 -5.50 7.35
C PRO A 121 -9.67 -4.23 7.02
N TRP A 122 -10.06 -4.07 5.76
CA TRP A 122 -10.75 -2.85 5.40
C TRP A 122 -12.21 -2.86 5.84
N ASN A 123 -12.87 -4.01 5.87
CA ASN A 123 -14.24 -4.09 6.36
C ASN A 123 -14.36 -3.59 7.78
N GLU A 124 -13.40 -3.94 8.62
CA GLU A 124 -13.36 -3.49 10.00
C GLU A 124 -12.97 -2.04 10.11
N ALA A 125 -12.07 -1.57 9.25
CA ALA A 125 -11.57 -0.21 9.31
C ALA A 125 -12.54 0.81 8.73
N PHE A 126 -13.20 0.47 7.62
CA PHE A 126 -14.05 1.42 6.90
C PHE A 126 -15.54 1.25 7.14
N GLY A 127 -15.93 0.15 7.73
CA GLY A 127 -17.33 -0.08 8.06
C GLY A 127 -18.12 -0.70 6.94
N ARG A 128 -19.33 -1.12 7.31
CA ARG A 128 -20.15 -1.90 6.46
C ARG A 128 -20.81 -1.13 5.34
N LYS A 129 -21.12 0.09 5.58
CA LYS A 129 -21.80 0.89 4.58
C LYS A 129 -20.93 1.17 3.37
N GLU A 130 -19.66 1.29 3.58
CA GLU A 130 -18.72 1.49 2.49
C GLU A 130 -18.65 0.28 1.62
N LYS A 131 -18.64 -0.85 2.23
CA LYS A 131 -18.63 -2.10 1.53
C LYS A 131 -19.86 -2.25 0.65
N ALA A 132 -20.99 -1.86 1.17
CA ALA A 132 -22.25 -2.00 0.44
C ALA A 132 -22.37 -1.01 -0.70
N VAL A 133 -21.93 0.20 -0.48
CA VAL A 133 -22.08 1.24 -1.48
C VAL A 133 -21.17 1.02 -2.62
N SER A 134 -19.97 0.69 -2.33
CA SER A 134 -19.07 0.57 -3.35
C SER A 134 -17.79 0.27 -2.86
N TYR A 135 -17.55 -0.81 -3.03
CA TYR A 135 -16.20 -1.15 -2.97
C TYR A 135 -15.44 -0.55 -4.14
N THR A 136 -16.06 0.27 -4.97
CA THR A 136 -15.36 0.91 -6.08
C THR A 136 -14.57 2.12 -5.67
N HIS A 137 -14.91 2.70 -4.51
CA HIS A 137 -14.23 3.93 -4.12
C HIS A 137 -14.08 3.95 -2.60
N LEU A 138 -12.88 3.71 -2.13
CA LEU A 138 -12.60 3.73 -0.71
C LEU A 138 -12.01 5.07 -0.35
N THR A 139 -12.76 5.85 0.43
CA THR A 139 -12.27 7.13 0.93
C THR A 139 -12.24 7.09 2.43
N LEU A 140 -11.43 7.92 3.01
CA LEU A 140 -11.27 7.97 4.46
C LEU A 140 -12.01 9.16 5.05
#